data_d32f0a301067e43b2e60edbdfc800b86
#
_entry.id   d32f0a301067e43b2e60edbdfc800b86
#
_cell.length_a   1.000
_cell.length_b   1.000
_cell.length_c   1.000
_cell.angle_alpha   90.00
_cell.angle_beta   90.00
_cell.angle_gamma   90.00
#
_symmetry.space_group_name_H-M   'P 1'
#
loop_
_entity.id
_entity.type
_entity.pdbx_description
1 polymer ?
#
loop_
_entity_poly.entity_id
_entity_poly.type
_entity_poly.pdbx_seq_one_letter_code
_entity_poly.pdbx_strand_id
1 'polypeptide(L)'
;MIDREKLQYVKNVLSLTNEDVDINELYNLVTAINRNDELYFLTTMFKLLQPETDASLLKTVFELIKEDPSLEKTLLDSFSHNQIAAKTALLNAVDDLKILDKDSTVVMWAGWYGSILIPRLANKVKKIVNIDLDNQTTKVSKKLFNSYENIDYVCDDIFKTYRDVYLNTNLIINTSCEHMLPMKDWTWFQKGALATDSQYKHKFGSPKLSSNCYFAFQSNNMFGIEGHLNCVNSLQEFKDQMPERAEILFEEEVEDTRGTRYMLVGKLTSL
;
A
#
# COMPACT_ATOMS: atom_id res chain seq x y z
N MET A 1 -20.46 -18.37 22.98
CA MET A 1 -20.03 -19.55 22.18
C MET A 1 -18.83 -19.11 21.38
N ILE A 2 -17.68 -19.76 21.49
CA ILE A 2 -16.45 -19.35 20.77
C ILE A 2 -16.72 -19.57 19.27
N ASP A 3 -16.50 -18.52 18.47
CA ASP A 3 -16.57 -18.63 17.02
C ASP A 3 -15.42 -19.51 16.52
N ARG A 4 -15.78 -20.67 15.95
CA ARG A 4 -14.79 -21.68 15.52
C ARG A 4 -13.90 -21.18 14.38
N GLU A 5 -14.41 -20.30 13.52
CA GLU A 5 -13.61 -19.74 12.41
C GLU A 5 -12.56 -18.78 12.93
N LYS A 6 -12.92 -17.89 13.85
CA LYS A 6 -11.97 -16.97 14.50
C LYS A 6 -10.91 -17.75 15.30
N LEU A 7 -11.30 -18.81 16.02
CA LEU A 7 -10.36 -19.65 16.74
C LEU A 7 -9.40 -20.39 15.80
N GLN A 8 -9.89 -20.89 14.66
CA GLN A 8 -9.07 -21.54 13.65
C GLN A 8 -8.11 -20.55 13.00
N TYR A 9 -8.56 -19.33 12.73
CA TYR A 9 -7.71 -18.24 12.21
C TYR A 9 -6.57 -17.91 13.19
N VAL A 10 -6.88 -17.71 14.48
CA VAL A 10 -5.87 -17.50 15.53
C VAL A 10 -4.86 -18.63 15.56
N LYS A 11 -5.35 -19.88 15.51
CA LYS A 11 -4.49 -21.06 15.51
C LYS A 11 -3.56 -21.11 14.29
N ASN A 12 -4.05 -20.73 13.12
CA ASN A 12 -3.25 -20.66 11.90
C ASN A 12 -2.16 -19.59 12.00
N VAL A 13 -2.52 -18.41 12.54
CA VAL A 13 -1.56 -17.32 12.76
C VAL A 13 -0.48 -17.72 13.76
N LEU A 14 -0.87 -18.30 14.87
CA LEU A 14 0.07 -18.78 15.90
C LEU A 14 1.01 -19.88 15.34
N SER A 15 0.55 -20.68 14.38
CA SER A 15 1.38 -21.68 13.72
C SER A 15 2.43 -21.09 12.76
N LEU A 16 2.23 -19.83 12.32
CA LEU A 16 3.17 -19.10 11.46
C LEU A 16 4.22 -18.32 12.25
N THR A 17 3.98 -18.09 13.55
CA THR A 17 4.94 -17.42 14.43
C THR A 17 5.82 -18.49 15.10
N ASN A 18 7.10 -18.49 14.80
CA ASN A 18 8.08 -19.35 15.50
C ASN A 18 8.49 -18.79 16.89
N GLU A 19 7.75 -17.84 17.44
CA GLU A 19 8.05 -17.19 18.69
C GLU A 19 7.15 -17.69 19.82
N ASP A 20 7.67 -17.73 21.04
CA ASP A 20 6.91 -18.01 22.24
C ASP A 20 5.85 -16.92 22.44
N VAL A 21 4.60 -17.26 22.14
CA VAL A 21 3.47 -16.34 22.30
C VAL A 21 3.21 -16.14 23.80
N ASP A 22 3.18 -14.88 24.25
CA ASP A 22 2.84 -14.55 25.62
C ASP A 22 1.43 -15.08 25.98
N ILE A 23 1.37 -15.92 27.03
CA ILE A 23 0.12 -16.51 27.53
C ILE A 23 -0.92 -15.42 27.86
N ASN A 24 -0.48 -14.25 28.33
CA ASN A 24 -1.40 -13.14 28.61
C ASN A 24 -1.99 -12.53 27.33
N GLU A 25 -1.21 -12.45 26.27
CA GLU A 25 -1.71 -12.00 24.97
C GLU A 25 -2.69 -13.02 24.37
N LEU A 26 -2.38 -14.31 24.48
CA LEU A 26 -3.31 -15.37 24.07
C LEU A 26 -4.63 -15.34 24.88
N TYR A 27 -4.53 -15.14 26.19
CA TYR A 27 -5.71 -15.00 27.06
C TYR A 27 -6.56 -13.79 26.66
N ASN A 28 -5.91 -12.64 26.41
CA ASN A 28 -6.57 -11.43 25.97
C ASN A 28 -7.27 -11.62 24.61
N LEU A 29 -6.62 -12.31 23.67
CA LEU A 29 -7.18 -12.65 22.37
C LEU A 29 -8.43 -13.52 22.48
N VAL A 30 -8.36 -14.60 23.28
CA VAL A 30 -9.51 -15.49 23.52
C VAL A 30 -10.65 -14.71 24.19
N THR A 31 -10.33 -13.79 25.09
CA THR A 31 -11.33 -12.97 25.78
C THR A 31 -12.01 -11.99 24.81
N ALA A 32 -11.26 -11.38 23.89
CA ALA A 32 -11.79 -10.50 22.86
C ALA A 32 -12.73 -11.24 21.89
N ILE A 33 -12.31 -12.43 21.45
CA ILE A 33 -13.18 -13.31 20.61
C ILE A 33 -14.50 -13.60 21.31
N ASN A 34 -14.46 -13.93 22.62
CA ASN A 34 -15.64 -14.25 23.40
C ASN A 34 -16.57 -13.05 23.61
N ARG A 35 -16.04 -11.84 23.65
CA ARG A 35 -16.80 -10.59 23.79
C ARG A 35 -17.30 -10.03 22.47
N ASN A 36 -16.96 -10.67 21.35
CA ASN A 36 -17.22 -10.16 20.00
C ASN A 36 -16.63 -8.74 19.75
N ASP A 37 -15.49 -8.48 20.37
CA ASP A 37 -14.75 -7.22 20.26
C ASP A 37 -13.77 -7.34 19.10
N GLU A 38 -14.28 -7.04 17.89
CA GLU A 38 -13.49 -7.18 16.65
C GLU A 38 -12.26 -6.29 16.64
N LEU A 39 -12.36 -5.10 17.20
CA LEU A 39 -11.25 -4.16 17.20
C LEU A 39 -10.12 -4.62 18.13
N TYR A 40 -10.46 -5.11 19.32
CA TYR A 40 -9.47 -5.67 20.25
C TYR A 40 -8.83 -6.94 19.70
N PHE A 41 -9.63 -7.79 19.01
CA PHE A 41 -9.14 -8.98 18.32
C PHE A 41 -8.11 -8.61 17.26
N LEU A 42 -8.45 -7.67 16.36
CA LEU A 42 -7.55 -7.21 15.30
C LEU A 42 -6.30 -6.55 15.87
N THR A 43 -6.43 -5.77 16.94
CA THR A 43 -5.32 -5.15 17.64
C THR A 43 -4.33 -6.18 18.17
N THR A 44 -4.84 -7.20 18.84
CA THR A 44 -4.00 -8.27 19.41
C THR A 44 -3.37 -9.10 18.30
N MET A 45 -4.14 -9.41 17.24
CA MET A 45 -3.64 -10.11 16.06
C MET A 45 -2.54 -9.32 15.34
N PHE A 46 -2.70 -8.00 15.24
CA PHE A 46 -1.70 -7.13 14.60
C PHE A 46 -0.39 -7.12 15.39
N LYS A 47 -0.44 -7.11 16.72
CA LYS A 47 0.75 -7.24 17.58
C LYS A 47 1.46 -8.58 17.37
N LEU A 48 0.69 -9.68 17.28
CA LEU A 48 1.24 -11.02 17.07
C LEU A 48 1.87 -11.19 15.69
N LEU A 49 1.28 -10.56 14.66
CA LEU A 49 1.75 -10.64 13.27
C LEU A 49 2.93 -9.72 12.96
N GLN A 50 3.07 -8.63 13.71
CA GLN A 50 4.13 -7.64 13.54
C GLN A 50 4.63 -7.18 14.91
N PRO A 51 5.56 -7.90 15.52
CA PRO A 51 6.10 -7.57 16.85
C PRO A 51 6.72 -6.17 16.91
N GLU A 52 7.10 -5.60 15.77
CA GLU A 52 7.62 -4.23 15.67
C GLU A 52 6.52 -3.15 15.56
N THR A 53 5.24 -3.53 15.55
CA THR A 53 4.16 -2.55 15.46
C THR A 53 4.06 -1.81 16.79
N ASP A 54 4.37 -0.53 16.74
CA ASP A 54 4.31 0.35 17.88
C ASP A 54 2.88 0.40 18.47
N ALA A 55 2.76 0.18 19.76
CA ALA A 55 1.49 0.31 20.48
C ALA A 55 0.84 1.71 20.29
N SER A 56 1.63 2.71 19.93
CA SER A 56 1.15 4.05 19.60
C SER A 56 0.26 4.08 18.37
N LEU A 57 0.58 3.29 17.34
CA LEU A 57 -0.25 3.18 16.13
C LEU A 57 -1.65 2.67 16.46
N LEU A 58 -1.73 1.64 17.30
CA LEU A 58 -3.00 1.07 17.71
C LEU A 58 -3.83 2.06 18.53
N LYS A 59 -3.18 2.75 19.45
CA LYS A 59 -3.83 3.83 20.21
C LYS A 59 -4.40 4.88 19.26
N THR A 60 -3.63 5.28 18.24
CA THR A 60 -4.07 6.27 17.25
C THR A 60 -5.27 5.76 16.44
N VAL A 61 -5.29 4.47 16.04
CA VAL A 61 -6.46 3.87 15.36
C VAL A 61 -7.71 3.96 16.25
N PHE A 62 -7.60 3.62 17.54
CA PHE A 62 -8.72 3.73 18.47
C PHE A 62 -9.21 5.18 18.64
N GLU A 63 -8.29 6.11 18.76
CA GLU A 63 -8.62 7.55 18.89
C GLU A 63 -9.34 8.06 17.65
N LEU A 64 -8.88 7.68 16.45
CA LEU A 64 -9.50 8.04 15.19
C LEU A 64 -10.93 7.49 15.06
N ILE A 65 -11.15 6.22 15.42
CA ILE A 65 -12.49 5.61 15.39
C ILE A 65 -13.40 6.27 16.43
N LYS A 66 -12.86 6.61 17.60
CA LYS A 66 -13.63 7.31 18.64
C LYS A 66 -14.02 8.74 18.20
N GLU A 67 -13.12 9.44 17.50
CA GLU A 67 -13.40 10.77 16.94
C GLU A 67 -14.39 10.73 15.79
N ASP A 68 -14.26 9.74 14.92
CA ASP A 68 -15.12 9.53 13.74
C ASP A 68 -15.43 8.04 13.54
N PRO A 69 -16.55 7.54 14.10
CA PRO A 69 -16.94 6.14 13.96
C PRO A 69 -17.13 5.66 12.52
N SER A 70 -17.34 6.56 11.56
CA SER A 70 -17.47 6.19 10.14
C SER A 70 -16.19 5.63 9.55
N LEU A 71 -15.03 5.89 10.18
CA LEU A 71 -13.72 5.37 9.78
C LEU A 71 -13.49 3.92 10.18
N GLU A 72 -14.28 3.36 11.10
CA GLU A 72 -14.05 2.02 11.65
C GLU A 72 -13.84 0.99 10.55
N LYS A 73 -14.83 0.83 9.67
CA LYS A 73 -14.80 -0.17 8.60
C LYS A 73 -13.58 -0.03 7.69
N THR A 74 -13.26 1.17 7.27
CA THR A 74 -12.15 1.44 6.33
C THR A 74 -10.78 1.29 6.99
N LEU A 75 -10.65 1.71 8.24
CA LEU A 75 -9.43 1.49 9.02
C LEU A 75 -9.18 0.00 9.26
N LEU A 76 -10.20 -0.74 9.68
CA LEU A 76 -10.10 -2.19 9.90
C LEU A 76 -9.77 -2.92 8.59
N ASP A 77 -10.41 -2.56 7.46
CA ASP A 77 -10.08 -3.15 6.16
C ASP A 77 -8.63 -2.87 5.75
N SER A 78 -8.09 -1.69 6.07
CA SER A 78 -6.71 -1.32 5.73
C SER A 78 -5.64 -2.19 6.42
N PHE A 79 -6.02 -2.86 7.52
CA PHE A 79 -5.21 -3.85 8.26
C PHE A 79 -5.74 -5.28 8.10
N SER A 80 -6.64 -5.53 7.15
CA SER A 80 -7.19 -6.86 6.92
C SER A 80 -6.11 -7.85 6.46
N HIS A 81 -6.38 -9.15 6.67
CA HIS A 81 -5.49 -10.22 6.25
C HIS A 81 -5.09 -10.11 4.77
N ASN A 82 -6.06 -9.84 3.89
CA ASN A 82 -5.80 -9.69 2.45
C ASN A 82 -4.89 -8.50 2.14
N GLN A 83 -5.06 -7.38 2.83
CA GLN A 83 -4.19 -6.21 2.68
C GLN A 83 -2.77 -6.49 3.18
N ILE A 84 -2.65 -7.16 4.34
CA ILE A 84 -1.35 -7.53 4.90
C ILE A 84 -0.64 -8.50 3.95
N ALA A 85 -1.30 -9.58 3.52
CA ALA A 85 -0.70 -10.58 2.64
C ALA A 85 -0.22 -9.96 1.32
N ALA A 86 -1.08 -9.22 0.62
CA ALA A 86 -0.76 -8.63 -0.67
C ALA A 86 0.39 -7.61 -0.60
N LYS A 87 0.34 -6.69 0.37
CA LYS A 87 1.37 -5.65 0.49
C LYS A 87 2.69 -6.19 1.03
N THR A 88 2.63 -7.22 1.89
CA THR A 88 3.85 -7.91 2.35
C THR A 88 4.52 -8.65 1.20
N ALA A 89 3.78 -9.37 0.36
CA ALA A 89 4.34 -10.02 -0.83
C ALA A 89 5.04 -8.99 -1.74
N LEU A 90 4.40 -7.85 -2.01
CA LEU A 90 4.99 -6.77 -2.81
C LEU A 90 6.29 -6.25 -2.21
N LEU A 91 6.32 -5.98 -0.90
CA LEU A 91 7.52 -5.46 -0.23
C LEU A 91 8.63 -6.50 -0.16
N ASN A 92 8.30 -7.78 0.00
CA ASN A 92 9.30 -8.85 -0.05
C ASN A 92 9.96 -8.91 -1.43
N ALA A 93 9.20 -8.82 -2.52
CA ALA A 93 9.75 -8.76 -3.88
C ALA A 93 10.67 -7.53 -4.07
N VAL A 94 10.30 -6.37 -3.53
CA VAL A 94 11.13 -5.15 -3.55
C VAL A 94 12.44 -5.35 -2.76
N ASP A 95 12.36 -5.99 -1.59
CA ASP A 95 13.51 -6.29 -0.73
C ASP A 95 14.45 -7.33 -1.40
N ASP A 96 13.92 -8.40 -1.99
CA ASP A 96 14.67 -9.45 -2.68
C ASP A 96 15.45 -8.91 -3.89
N LEU A 97 14.83 -7.98 -4.62
CA LEU A 97 15.45 -7.29 -5.75
C LEU A 97 16.43 -6.18 -5.32
N LYS A 98 16.54 -5.89 -4.02
CA LYS A 98 17.43 -4.87 -3.44
C LYS A 98 17.27 -3.50 -4.09
N ILE A 99 16.02 -3.11 -4.34
CA ILE A 99 15.68 -1.86 -5.04
C ILE A 99 15.93 -0.63 -4.17
N LEU A 100 15.76 -0.75 -2.85
CA LEU A 100 15.79 0.36 -1.91
C LEU A 100 17.01 0.33 -0.99
N ASP A 101 17.45 1.54 -0.63
CA ASP A 101 18.47 1.82 0.37
C ASP A 101 18.10 3.06 1.21
N LYS A 102 18.98 3.47 2.10
CA LYS A 102 18.79 4.63 3.00
C LYS A 102 18.70 5.98 2.29
N ASP A 103 19.16 6.08 1.06
CA ASP A 103 19.11 7.31 0.26
C ASP A 103 17.90 7.34 -0.68
N SER A 104 17.15 6.26 -0.75
CA SER A 104 16.04 6.07 -1.65
C SER A 104 14.83 6.94 -1.29
N THR A 105 14.14 7.44 -2.31
CA THR A 105 12.84 8.10 -2.22
C THR A 105 11.77 7.21 -2.83
N VAL A 106 10.70 6.95 -2.06
CA VAL A 106 9.54 6.17 -2.49
C VAL A 106 8.33 7.09 -2.66
N VAL A 107 7.63 6.97 -3.78
CA VAL A 107 6.36 7.65 -4.04
C VAL A 107 5.25 6.60 -4.07
N MET A 108 4.22 6.78 -3.25
CA MET A 108 3.05 5.91 -3.20
C MET A 108 1.88 6.62 -3.89
N TRP A 109 1.33 5.99 -4.92
CA TRP A 109 0.17 6.47 -5.67
C TRP A 109 -1.11 5.84 -5.14
N ALA A 110 -2.15 6.65 -4.92
CA ALA A 110 -3.37 6.22 -4.25
C ALA A 110 -3.02 5.39 -3.01
N GLY A 111 -2.13 5.96 -2.21
CA GLY A 111 -1.52 5.20 -1.10
C GLY A 111 -2.49 4.93 0.03
N TRP A 112 -3.72 5.44 -0.08
CA TRP A 112 -4.75 5.33 0.94
C TRP A 112 -4.18 5.71 2.30
N TYR A 113 -4.45 4.91 3.35
CA TYR A 113 -3.85 5.18 4.66
C TYR A 113 -2.35 4.81 4.74
N GLY A 114 -1.83 4.02 3.81
CA GLY A 114 -0.45 3.53 3.87
C GLY A 114 -0.17 2.53 4.99
N SER A 115 -1.22 1.92 5.55
CA SER A 115 -1.21 1.16 6.82
C SER A 115 -0.12 0.10 6.94
N ILE A 116 0.19 -0.61 5.86
CA ILE A 116 1.23 -1.66 5.85
C ILE A 116 2.53 -1.16 5.24
N LEU A 117 2.42 -0.31 4.20
CA LEU A 117 3.59 0.14 3.43
C LEU A 117 4.46 1.10 4.23
N ILE A 118 3.84 2.10 4.88
CA ILE A 118 4.58 3.15 5.60
C ILE A 118 5.43 2.56 6.74
N PRO A 119 4.92 1.75 7.68
CA PRO A 119 5.74 1.20 8.76
C PRO A 119 6.90 0.34 8.27
N ARG A 120 6.70 -0.40 7.18
CA ARG A 120 7.71 -1.27 6.60
C ARG A 120 8.81 -0.52 5.83
N LEU A 121 8.50 0.67 5.31
CA LEU A 121 9.40 1.48 4.46
C LEU A 121 10.08 2.60 5.23
N ALA A 122 9.41 3.25 6.19
CA ALA A 122 9.86 4.49 6.82
C ALA A 122 11.28 4.40 7.42
N ASN A 123 11.61 3.26 8.03
CA ASN A 123 12.94 3.04 8.61
C ASN A 123 13.99 2.57 7.60
N LYS A 124 13.60 2.29 6.33
CA LYS A 124 14.49 1.76 5.30
C LYS A 124 14.94 2.79 4.29
N VAL A 125 14.17 3.87 4.13
CA VAL A 125 14.35 4.85 3.06
C VAL A 125 14.54 6.27 3.58
N LYS A 126 15.07 7.13 2.75
CA LYS A 126 15.28 8.55 3.05
C LYS A 126 13.96 9.30 3.13
N LYS A 127 13.03 9.00 2.21
CA LYS A 127 11.79 9.75 2.07
C LYS A 127 10.66 8.89 1.49
N ILE A 128 9.46 9.09 2.01
CA ILE A 128 8.21 8.58 1.45
C ILE A 128 7.34 9.78 1.07
N VAL A 129 6.72 9.73 -0.10
CA VAL A 129 5.66 10.66 -0.49
C VAL A 129 4.39 9.87 -0.71
N ASN A 130 3.41 10.05 0.18
CA ASN A 130 2.09 9.42 0.06
C ASN A 130 1.13 10.38 -0.63
N ILE A 131 0.68 10.01 -1.83
CA ILE A 131 -0.23 10.81 -2.65
C ILE A 131 -1.58 10.13 -2.69
N ASP A 132 -2.63 10.85 -2.32
CA ASP A 132 -4.00 10.39 -2.43
C ASP A 132 -4.92 11.56 -2.84
N LEU A 133 -5.96 11.26 -3.60
CA LEU A 133 -6.91 12.27 -4.05
C LEU A 133 -7.85 12.70 -2.91
N ASP A 134 -8.11 11.81 -1.96
CA ASP A 134 -9.03 12.05 -0.86
C ASP A 134 -8.35 12.76 0.31
N ASN A 135 -8.88 13.94 0.63
CA ASN A 135 -8.39 14.77 1.73
C ASN A 135 -8.60 14.12 3.12
N GLN A 136 -9.69 13.37 3.32
CA GLN A 136 -9.94 12.69 4.59
C GLN A 136 -8.91 11.57 4.78
N THR A 137 -8.71 10.75 3.77
CA THR A 137 -7.68 9.70 3.72
C THR A 137 -6.29 10.26 4.03
N THR A 138 -5.92 11.36 3.39
CA THR A 138 -4.63 12.03 3.62
C THR A 138 -4.48 12.50 5.07
N LYS A 139 -5.52 13.08 5.66
CA LYS A 139 -5.51 13.52 7.07
C LYS A 139 -5.41 12.35 8.05
N VAL A 140 -6.13 11.26 7.79
CA VAL A 140 -6.08 10.04 8.60
C VAL A 140 -4.69 9.42 8.53
N SER A 141 -4.13 9.25 7.33
CA SER A 141 -2.77 8.74 7.13
C SER A 141 -1.73 9.55 7.90
N LYS A 142 -1.81 10.88 7.83
CA LYS A 142 -0.92 11.78 8.58
C LYS A 142 -1.04 11.62 10.10
N LYS A 143 -2.23 11.36 10.62
CA LYS A 143 -2.42 11.11 12.06
C LYS A 143 -1.87 9.74 12.46
N LEU A 144 -2.12 8.68 11.65
CA LEU A 144 -1.64 7.33 11.92
C LEU A 144 -0.12 7.25 12.05
N PHE A 145 0.60 8.00 11.23
CA PHE A 145 2.05 7.90 11.10
C PHE A 145 2.78 9.19 11.44
N ASN A 146 2.24 9.96 12.38
CA ASN A 146 2.81 11.23 12.82
C ASN A 146 4.17 11.12 13.49
N SER A 147 4.57 9.92 13.92
CA SER A 147 5.88 9.64 14.52
C SER A 147 7.01 9.54 13.49
N TYR A 148 6.69 9.42 12.19
CA TYR A 148 7.69 9.35 11.13
C TYR A 148 7.90 10.73 10.50
N GLU A 149 9.12 11.26 10.59
CA GLU A 149 9.46 12.60 10.08
C GLU A 149 9.77 12.64 8.57
N ASN A 150 10.02 11.48 7.97
CA ASN A 150 10.43 11.36 6.58
C ASN A 150 9.30 11.11 5.59
N ILE A 151 8.06 11.48 5.97
CA ILE A 151 6.87 11.26 5.13
C ILE A 151 6.25 12.59 4.74
N ASP A 152 6.13 12.83 3.44
CA ASP A 152 5.31 13.89 2.89
C ASP A 152 3.93 13.34 2.48
N TYR A 153 2.88 14.06 2.83
CA TYR A 153 1.51 13.74 2.46
C TYR A 153 0.99 14.75 1.46
N VAL A 154 0.57 14.27 0.29
CA VAL A 154 0.09 15.09 -0.81
C VAL A 154 -1.36 14.73 -1.12
N CYS A 155 -2.27 15.68 -0.91
CA CYS A 155 -3.67 15.53 -1.33
C CYS A 155 -3.82 16.15 -2.71
N ASP A 156 -3.65 15.35 -3.75
CA ASP A 156 -3.73 15.81 -5.14
C ASP A 156 -3.98 14.64 -6.08
N ASP A 157 -4.42 14.97 -7.29
CA ASP A 157 -4.49 14.05 -8.41
C ASP A 157 -3.07 13.72 -8.88
N ILE A 158 -2.71 12.45 -8.88
CA ILE A 158 -1.38 11.99 -9.30
C ILE A 158 -1.05 12.43 -10.74
N PHE A 159 -2.07 12.65 -11.59
CA PHE A 159 -1.89 13.17 -12.94
C PHE A 159 -1.57 14.67 -12.99
N LYS A 160 -1.81 15.38 -11.89
CA LYS A 160 -1.58 16.83 -11.75
C LYS A 160 -0.45 17.14 -10.78
N THR A 161 -0.02 16.15 -10.00
CA THR A 161 1.01 16.32 -8.99
C THR A 161 2.31 16.84 -9.59
N TYR A 162 2.91 17.82 -8.94
CA TYR A 162 4.05 18.55 -9.43
C TYR A 162 5.29 17.69 -9.63
N ARG A 163 6.05 18.05 -10.66
CA ARG A 163 7.32 17.44 -11.05
C ARG A 163 8.29 17.19 -9.90
N ASP A 164 8.39 18.12 -8.96
CA ASP A 164 9.38 18.06 -7.88
C ASP A 164 9.20 16.84 -6.97
N VAL A 165 7.97 16.30 -6.88
CA VAL A 165 7.69 15.06 -6.17
C VAL A 165 8.42 13.87 -6.79
N TYR A 166 8.59 13.86 -8.12
CA TYR A 166 9.18 12.76 -8.86
C TYR A 166 10.68 12.92 -9.13
N LEU A 167 11.26 14.08 -8.82
CA LEU A 167 12.70 14.27 -8.90
C LEU A 167 13.38 13.35 -7.88
N ASN A 168 14.29 12.53 -8.35
CA ASN A 168 15.03 11.56 -7.54
C ASN A 168 14.16 10.42 -6.93
N THR A 169 12.99 10.13 -7.50
CA THR A 169 12.19 8.95 -7.11
C THR A 169 12.91 7.68 -7.54
N ASN A 170 13.14 6.78 -6.59
CA ASN A 170 13.73 5.46 -6.83
C ASN A 170 12.66 4.39 -7.07
N LEU A 171 11.54 4.45 -6.37
CA LEU A 171 10.45 3.50 -6.48
C LEU A 171 9.10 4.21 -6.46
N ILE A 172 8.23 3.81 -7.38
CA ILE A 172 6.81 4.16 -7.37
C ILE A 172 6.01 2.92 -6.96
N ILE A 173 5.20 3.04 -5.92
CA ILE A 173 4.29 1.98 -5.46
C ILE A 173 2.85 2.36 -5.78
N ASN A 174 2.09 1.43 -6.38
CA ASN A 174 0.66 1.54 -6.54
C ASN A 174 0.00 0.18 -6.29
N THR A 175 -0.71 0.05 -5.19
CA THR A 175 -1.42 -1.19 -4.82
C THR A 175 -2.91 -1.16 -5.17
N SER A 176 -3.31 -0.23 -6.04
CA SER A 176 -4.71 0.07 -6.38
C SER A 176 -4.86 0.45 -7.86
N CYS A 177 -4.15 -0.26 -8.75
CA CYS A 177 -4.21 0.01 -10.20
C CYS A 177 -5.61 -0.20 -10.79
N GLU A 178 -6.44 -1.02 -10.15
CA GLU A 178 -7.84 -1.25 -10.51
C GLU A 178 -8.73 0.00 -10.38
N HIS A 179 -8.30 0.98 -9.60
CA HIS A 179 -9.01 2.27 -9.45
C HIS A 179 -8.57 3.33 -10.44
N MET A 180 -7.61 3.04 -11.31
CA MET A 180 -6.96 4.01 -12.19
C MET A 180 -7.04 3.61 -13.66
N LEU A 181 -6.74 4.57 -14.55
CA LEU A 181 -6.55 4.28 -15.97
C LEU A 181 -5.31 3.38 -16.16
N PRO A 182 -5.29 2.55 -17.22
CA PRO A 182 -4.12 1.74 -17.56
C PRO A 182 -2.84 2.57 -17.67
N MET A 183 -1.73 2.06 -17.13
CA MET A 183 -0.46 2.79 -17.09
C MET A 183 0.05 3.19 -18.47
N LYS A 184 -0.22 2.39 -19.50
CA LYS A 184 0.13 2.70 -20.89
C LYS A 184 -0.55 3.96 -21.43
N ASP A 185 -1.71 4.32 -20.87
CA ASP A 185 -2.47 5.49 -21.31
C ASP A 185 -1.95 6.80 -20.65
N TRP A 186 -1.03 6.68 -19.73
CA TRP A 186 -0.42 7.82 -19.07
C TRP A 186 0.67 8.43 -19.94
N THR A 187 0.28 9.34 -20.79
CA THR A 187 1.18 9.98 -21.78
C THR A 187 2.37 10.69 -21.17
N TRP A 188 2.23 11.21 -19.95
CA TRP A 188 3.33 11.85 -19.24
C TRP A 188 4.35 10.82 -18.72
N PHE A 189 3.91 9.62 -18.35
CA PHE A 189 4.76 8.54 -17.93
C PHE A 189 5.58 7.98 -19.10
N GLN A 190 4.96 7.92 -20.28
CA GLN A 190 5.62 7.44 -21.51
C GLN A 190 6.57 8.46 -22.13
N LYS A 191 6.25 9.76 -22.06
CA LYS A 191 6.95 10.81 -22.81
C LYS A 191 7.71 11.80 -21.92
N GLY A 192 7.91 11.47 -20.63
CA GLY A 192 8.52 12.41 -19.71
C GLY A 192 7.69 13.70 -19.62
N ALA A 193 6.38 13.53 -19.30
CA ALA A 193 5.38 14.59 -19.18
C ALA A 193 5.42 15.61 -20.32
N LEU A 194 5.13 15.15 -21.48
CA LEU A 194 4.62 16.04 -22.51
C LEU A 194 3.16 16.31 -22.19
N ALA A 195 2.89 17.24 -21.34
CA ALA A 195 1.63 17.92 -21.41
C ALA A 195 1.47 18.40 -22.83
N THR A 196 0.52 17.82 -23.57
CA THR A 196 0.04 18.37 -24.85
C THR A 196 -0.62 19.73 -24.62
N ASP A 197 -0.93 20.06 -23.37
CA ASP A 197 -1.45 21.33 -22.95
C ASP A 197 -0.33 22.35 -22.80
N SER A 198 -0.33 23.34 -23.68
CA SER A 198 0.67 24.41 -23.72
C SER A 198 0.80 25.21 -22.42
N GLN A 199 -0.27 25.22 -21.60
CA GLN A 199 -0.28 25.91 -20.31
C GLN A 199 0.64 25.25 -19.27
N TYR A 200 0.80 23.92 -19.32
CA TYR A 200 1.66 23.19 -18.40
C TYR A 200 3.12 23.15 -18.85
N LYS A 201 3.37 23.19 -20.16
CA LYS A 201 4.73 23.20 -20.74
C LYS A 201 5.60 24.36 -20.25
N HIS A 202 4.99 25.54 -20.10
CA HIS A 202 5.75 26.75 -19.74
C HIS A 202 6.00 26.87 -18.24
N LYS A 203 5.20 26.21 -17.41
CA LYS A 203 5.27 26.39 -15.96
C LYS A 203 6.15 25.33 -15.27
N PHE A 204 6.27 24.14 -15.80
CA PHE A 204 6.82 23.00 -15.05
C PHE A 204 7.90 22.18 -15.79
N GLY A 205 8.17 22.41 -17.07
CA GLY A 205 9.11 21.61 -17.86
C GLY A 205 8.73 20.11 -17.89
N SER A 206 9.45 19.28 -18.60
CA SER A 206 9.20 17.83 -18.59
C SER A 206 9.75 17.21 -17.31
N PRO A 207 8.96 16.53 -16.45
CA PRO A 207 9.51 15.79 -15.34
C PRO A 207 10.41 14.69 -15.90
N LYS A 208 11.65 14.68 -15.48
CA LYS A 208 12.52 13.55 -15.72
C LYS A 208 12.36 12.62 -14.51
N LEU A 209 11.66 11.52 -14.69
CA LEU A 209 11.88 10.38 -13.81
C LEU A 209 13.37 10.06 -13.86
N SER A 210 13.94 9.70 -12.73
CA SER A 210 15.31 9.20 -12.68
C SER A 210 15.41 8.07 -13.72
N SER A 211 16.52 7.98 -14.45
CA SER A 211 16.79 6.91 -15.41
C SER A 211 16.77 5.51 -14.77
N ASN A 212 16.62 5.43 -13.45
CA ASN A 212 16.61 4.23 -12.63
C ASN A 212 15.38 4.19 -11.72
N CYS A 213 14.24 4.68 -12.17
CA CYS A 213 13.01 4.57 -11.40
C CYS A 213 12.42 3.16 -11.53
N TYR A 214 12.22 2.51 -10.39
CA TYR A 214 11.50 1.24 -10.31
C TYR A 214 10.02 1.47 -10.08
N PHE A 215 9.22 0.45 -10.33
CA PHE A 215 7.80 0.43 -9.97
C PHE A 215 7.44 -0.89 -9.28
N ALA A 216 6.46 -0.84 -8.40
CA ALA A 216 5.87 -1.98 -7.73
C ALA A 216 4.35 -1.80 -7.70
N PHE A 217 3.65 -2.52 -8.58
CA PHE A 217 2.24 -2.30 -8.87
C PHE A 217 1.41 -3.56 -8.58
N GLN A 218 0.18 -3.34 -8.09
CA GLN A 218 -0.82 -4.38 -7.92
C GLN A 218 -2.13 -3.99 -8.57
N SER A 219 -2.81 -4.97 -9.14
CA SER A 219 -4.20 -4.93 -9.61
C SER A 219 -4.91 -6.22 -9.20
N ASN A 220 -6.16 -6.40 -9.61
CA ASN A 220 -6.94 -7.58 -9.26
C ASN A 220 -8.05 -7.88 -10.29
N ASN A 221 -8.73 -9.05 -10.13
CA ASN A 221 -9.88 -9.46 -10.91
C ASN A 221 -11.24 -9.28 -10.20
N MET A 222 -11.32 -8.39 -9.23
CA MET A 222 -12.50 -8.20 -8.39
C MET A 222 -13.48 -7.19 -9.02
N PHE A 223 -14.01 -7.51 -10.21
CA PHE A 223 -14.86 -6.63 -11.02
C PHE A 223 -16.16 -6.16 -10.34
N GLY A 224 -16.64 -6.86 -9.34
CA GLY A 224 -17.90 -6.52 -8.66
C GLY A 224 -17.77 -5.51 -7.52
N ILE A 225 -16.59 -4.97 -7.26
CA ILE A 225 -16.35 -4.01 -6.19
C ILE A 225 -16.54 -2.59 -6.72
N GLU A 226 -17.31 -1.78 -5.99
CA GLU A 226 -17.51 -0.38 -6.34
C GLU A 226 -16.18 0.39 -6.43
N GLY A 227 -16.02 1.21 -7.46
CA GLY A 227 -14.79 1.97 -7.71
C GLY A 227 -13.69 1.19 -8.44
N HIS A 228 -13.83 -0.11 -8.67
CA HIS A 228 -12.92 -0.88 -9.49
C HIS A 228 -13.24 -0.67 -10.99
N LEU A 229 -12.52 0.23 -11.63
CA LEU A 229 -12.75 0.66 -13.00
C LEU A 229 -11.88 -0.10 -14.03
N ASN A 230 -10.75 -0.64 -13.55
CA ASN A 230 -9.69 -1.20 -14.39
C ASN A 230 -9.16 -2.52 -13.81
N CYS A 231 -10.07 -3.42 -13.42
CA CYS A 231 -9.70 -4.79 -13.09
C CYS A 231 -9.14 -5.51 -14.32
N VAL A 232 -8.33 -6.53 -14.08
CA VAL A 232 -7.73 -7.39 -15.12
C VAL A 232 -8.07 -8.85 -14.84
N ASN A 233 -8.19 -9.66 -15.91
CA ASN A 233 -8.53 -11.08 -15.76
C ASN A 233 -7.31 -11.98 -15.52
N SER A 234 -6.12 -11.47 -15.79
CA SER A 234 -4.88 -12.25 -15.70
C SER A 234 -3.66 -11.36 -15.51
N LEU A 235 -2.59 -11.99 -15.06
CA LEU A 235 -1.28 -11.35 -14.96
C LEU A 235 -0.79 -10.81 -16.32
N GLN A 236 -1.10 -11.53 -17.43
CA GLN A 236 -0.74 -11.07 -18.77
C GLN A 236 -1.50 -9.79 -19.15
N GLU A 237 -2.81 -9.73 -18.87
CA GLU A 237 -3.59 -8.51 -19.12
C GLU A 237 -3.06 -7.33 -18.28
N PHE A 238 -2.61 -7.59 -17.05
CA PHE A 238 -1.98 -6.55 -16.23
C PHE A 238 -0.64 -6.08 -16.84
N LYS A 239 0.19 -6.99 -17.34
CA LYS A 239 1.43 -6.63 -18.06
C LYS A 239 1.15 -5.79 -19.31
N ASP A 240 0.09 -6.11 -20.03
CA ASP A 240 -0.31 -5.38 -21.25
C ASP A 240 -0.78 -3.94 -20.97
N GLN A 241 -1.05 -3.62 -19.69
CA GLN A 241 -1.34 -2.27 -19.23
C GLN A 241 -0.09 -1.45 -18.90
N MET A 242 1.08 -2.06 -18.82
CA MET A 242 2.32 -1.35 -18.54
C MET A 242 2.80 -0.54 -19.75
N PRO A 243 3.56 0.55 -19.52
CA PRO A 243 4.22 1.28 -20.59
C PRO A 243 5.17 0.37 -21.39
N GLU A 244 5.32 0.62 -22.69
CA GLU A 244 6.24 -0.15 -23.57
C GLU A 244 7.69 -0.22 -23.04
N ARG A 245 8.07 0.73 -22.20
CA ARG A 245 9.40 0.84 -21.59
C ARG A 245 9.54 0.18 -20.22
N ALA A 246 8.50 -0.50 -19.78
CA ALA A 246 8.53 -1.23 -18.53
C ALA A 246 9.27 -2.56 -18.74
N GLU A 247 10.37 -2.74 -18.04
CA GLU A 247 11.05 -4.02 -17.88
C GLU A 247 10.50 -4.69 -16.63
N ILE A 248 9.82 -5.84 -16.77
CA ILE A 248 9.30 -6.61 -15.64
C ILE A 248 10.44 -7.46 -15.08
N LEU A 249 10.74 -7.27 -13.78
CA LEU A 249 11.78 -7.99 -13.06
C LEU A 249 11.21 -9.10 -12.16
N PHE A 250 9.97 -8.93 -11.72
CA PHE A 250 9.25 -9.88 -10.87
C PHE A 250 7.76 -9.80 -11.14
N GLU A 251 7.09 -10.94 -11.12
CA GLU A 251 5.65 -11.06 -11.27
C GLU A 251 5.10 -12.19 -10.40
N GLU A 252 3.92 -11.99 -9.82
CA GLU A 252 3.28 -12.99 -8.97
C GLU A 252 1.77 -12.82 -8.96
N GLU A 253 1.06 -13.92 -8.75
CA GLU A 253 -0.36 -13.96 -8.42
C GLU A 253 -0.53 -14.26 -6.93
N VAL A 254 -1.26 -13.41 -6.21
CA VAL A 254 -1.52 -13.55 -4.78
C VAL A 254 -2.98 -13.84 -4.58
N GLU A 255 -3.30 -14.95 -3.93
CA GLU A 255 -4.68 -15.29 -3.60
C GLU A 255 -5.27 -14.28 -2.61
N ASP A 256 -6.50 -13.83 -2.88
CA ASP A 256 -7.34 -13.03 -1.99
C ASP A 256 -8.68 -13.78 -1.85
N THR A 257 -9.31 -13.69 -0.69
CA THR A 257 -10.60 -14.36 -0.44
C THR A 257 -11.71 -13.92 -1.41
N ARG A 258 -11.54 -12.79 -2.09
CA ARG A 258 -12.50 -12.20 -3.04
C ARG A 258 -12.10 -12.41 -4.51
N GLY A 259 -10.89 -12.91 -4.78
CA GLY A 259 -10.36 -13.11 -6.13
C GLY A 259 -8.85 -13.26 -6.14
N THR A 260 -8.21 -12.88 -7.24
CA THR A 260 -6.75 -12.92 -7.40
C THR A 260 -6.21 -11.51 -7.52
N ARG A 261 -5.10 -11.23 -6.83
CA ARG A 261 -4.28 -10.03 -7.02
C ARG A 261 -3.09 -10.35 -7.90
N TYR A 262 -2.85 -9.48 -8.84
CA TYR A 262 -1.71 -9.56 -9.75
C TYR A 262 -0.67 -8.54 -9.34
N MET A 263 0.59 -8.94 -9.29
CA MET A 263 1.68 -8.12 -8.84
C MET A 263 2.80 -8.07 -9.88
N LEU A 264 3.28 -6.86 -10.14
CA LEU A 264 4.41 -6.60 -11.02
C LEU A 264 5.42 -5.70 -10.30
N VAL A 265 6.69 -6.09 -10.31
CA VAL A 265 7.80 -5.22 -9.94
C VAL A 265 8.72 -5.10 -11.16
N GLY A 266 9.12 -3.90 -11.47
CA GLY A 266 9.91 -3.66 -12.66
C GLY A 266 10.65 -2.34 -12.64
N LYS A 267 11.26 -2.03 -13.77
CA LYS A 267 12.05 -0.82 -13.97
C LYS A 267 11.56 -0.05 -15.18
N LEU A 268 11.51 1.26 -15.05
CA LEU A 268 11.26 2.14 -16.18
C LEU A 268 12.58 2.48 -16.85
N THR A 269 12.79 1.97 -18.05
CA THR A 269 13.99 2.27 -18.82
C THR A 269 13.92 3.68 -19.41
N SER A 270 15.03 4.41 -19.43
CA SER A 270 15.13 5.71 -20.11
C SER A 270 14.94 5.54 -21.63
N LEU A 271 14.37 6.55 -22.30
CA LEU A 271 14.47 6.68 -23.76
C LEU A 271 15.91 6.93 -24.14
#